data_a0bd2987751332400dec6dd050cf47f0
#
_entry.id   a0bd2987751332400dec6dd050cf47f0
#
_cell.length_a   1.000
_cell.length_b   1.000
_cell.length_c   1.000
_cell.angle_alpha   90.00
_cell.angle_beta   90.00
_cell.angle_gamma   90.00
#
_symmetry.space_group_name_H-M   'P 1'
#
loop_
_entity.id
_entity.type
_entity.pdbx_description
1 polymer ?
#
loop_
_entity_poly.entity_id
_entity_poly.type
_entity_poly.pdbx_seq_one_letter_code
_entity_poly.pdbx_strand_id
1 'polypeptide(L)'
;MRLPVQPPHPASTPPATHSPVPGGARQIGKYLVKGELGRGGMGAVYLAEQPGLGREVAIKELILSPAADPTALMRFLQEAQVMARTSHPNLVQVHDLEQIGDANYIVLEFVRGRSLRDMVNQGRVPLPQTFAVMHGVLQALDYAHKHSIVHRDMKPENVLLSDEGNVKVADFGIARLTDDSGPGGTATKTGTTVGTPQYMSPEQVASSKVDGRSDLYSAGIMLYELVVGQPPFTATEADGPFTLMAKHVQAPPMPPSVHRPGLDMRLEEMIMKSLSKRPEERFQTGEEFDTVMSRIADRLCPGWQKSLEPGADLSKMVPATAAALAAAVASPLAVASMAEPAVAAAPHAQAVYNPAPPPKPVAKKASGCLGIIAGVVVLAPTLYFVGALLH
;
A
#
# COMPACT_ATOMS: atom_id res chain seq x y z
N MET A 1 34.86 -28.55 22.23
CA MET A 1 34.12 -28.56 20.97
C MET A 1 33.59 -27.16 20.77
N ARG A 2 34.24 -26.31 19.95
CA ARG A 2 33.87 -24.90 19.73
C ARG A 2 33.03 -24.83 18.48
N LEU A 3 31.82 -24.25 18.58
CA LEU A 3 30.95 -23.98 17.47
C LEU A 3 31.53 -22.83 16.62
N PRO A 4 31.43 -22.86 15.29
CA PRO A 4 31.93 -21.80 14.44
C PRO A 4 31.06 -20.54 14.53
N VAL A 5 31.74 -19.40 14.69
CA VAL A 5 31.15 -18.06 14.67
C VAL A 5 30.77 -17.75 13.21
N GLN A 6 29.51 -17.44 12.97
CA GLN A 6 29.04 -16.93 11.68
C GLN A 6 29.59 -15.51 11.44
N PRO A 7 29.99 -15.19 10.20
CA PRO A 7 30.43 -13.84 9.85
C PRO A 7 29.23 -12.87 9.84
N PRO A 8 29.47 -11.57 10.10
CA PRO A 8 28.43 -10.55 10.10
C PRO A 8 27.82 -10.35 8.70
N HIS A 9 26.51 -10.15 8.66
CA HIS A 9 25.76 -9.81 7.44
C HIS A 9 26.35 -8.55 6.79
N PRO A 10 26.42 -8.50 5.44
CA PRO A 10 26.89 -7.31 4.76
C PRO A 10 25.91 -6.15 4.99
N ALA A 11 26.49 -5.02 5.33
CA ALA A 11 25.81 -3.74 5.53
C ALA A 11 24.97 -3.36 4.30
N SER A 12 23.81 -2.79 4.56
CA SER A 12 22.88 -2.21 3.59
C SER A 12 23.64 -1.36 2.56
N THR A 13 23.47 -1.70 1.29
CA THR A 13 24.00 -0.97 0.14
C THR A 13 23.51 0.48 0.18
N PRO A 14 24.39 1.48 0.00
CA PRO A 14 23.99 2.88 -0.14
C PRO A 14 23.11 3.06 -1.40
N PRO A 15 22.32 4.15 -1.50
CA PRO A 15 21.46 4.40 -2.65
C PRO A 15 22.29 4.34 -3.93
N ALA A 16 21.77 3.62 -4.92
CA ALA A 16 22.46 3.31 -6.16
C ALA A 16 22.95 4.60 -6.83
N THR A 17 24.25 4.87 -6.71
CA THR A 17 24.95 5.79 -7.59
C THR A 17 24.84 5.24 -9.00
N HIS A 18 24.29 6.06 -9.91
CA HIS A 18 24.13 5.77 -11.32
C HIS A 18 25.43 5.19 -11.89
N SER A 19 25.44 3.88 -12.18
CA SER A 19 26.56 3.26 -12.88
C SER A 19 26.57 3.80 -14.31
N PRO A 20 27.68 4.38 -14.81
CA PRO A 20 27.78 4.79 -16.19
C PRO A 20 27.71 3.57 -17.10
N VAL A 21 26.86 3.62 -18.11
CA VAL A 21 26.71 2.59 -19.13
C VAL A 21 27.99 2.59 -19.98
N PRO A 22 28.72 1.45 -20.10
CA PRO A 22 29.91 1.40 -20.95
C PRO A 22 29.53 1.46 -22.44
N GLY A 23 30.00 2.49 -23.14
CA GLY A 23 30.32 2.54 -24.55
C GLY A 23 29.18 2.30 -25.55
N GLY A 24 28.52 3.37 -25.97
CA GLY A 24 27.51 3.45 -27.01
C GLY A 24 26.17 3.94 -26.42
N ALA A 25 25.68 5.09 -26.88
CA ALA A 25 24.41 5.60 -26.39
C ALA A 25 23.29 4.58 -26.65
N ARG A 26 22.83 3.90 -25.61
CA ARG A 26 21.72 2.96 -25.70
C ARG A 26 20.46 3.77 -26.09
N GLN A 27 19.75 3.27 -27.11
CA GLN A 27 18.47 3.86 -27.53
C GLN A 27 17.32 2.90 -27.25
N ILE A 28 16.20 3.46 -26.85
CA ILE A 28 14.90 2.78 -26.77
C ILE A 28 13.98 3.56 -27.71
N GLY A 29 13.69 2.98 -28.89
CA GLY A 29 13.00 3.70 -29.97
C GLY A 29 13.71 5.01 -30.33
N LYS A 30 12.99 6.13 -30.20
CA LYS A 30 13.52 7.48 -30.47
C LYS A 30 14.22 8.11 -29.25
N TYR A 31 14.28 7.45 -28.10
CA TYR A 31 14.78 8.00 -26.83
C TYR A 31 16.23 7.62 -26.58
N LEU A 32 17.04 8.58 -26.13
CA LEU A 32 18.43 8.37 -25.75
C LEU A 32 18.53 8.06 -24.26
N VAL A 33 18.89 6.83 -23.91
CA VAL A 33 19.04 6.40 -22.53
C VAL A 33 20.26 7.06 -21.89
N LYS A 34 20.04 7.81 -20.78
CA LYS A 34 21.08 8.44 -19.97
C LYS A 34 21.56 7.58 -18.82
N GLY A 35 20.68 6.71 -18.27
CA GLY A 35 21.03 5.83 -17.16
C GLY A 35 19.85 4.95 -16.74
N GLU A 36 20.11 4.02 -15.83
CA GLU A 36 19.07 3.20 -15.18
C GLU A 36 18.69 3.86 -13.85
N LEU A 37 17.37 4.12 -13.65
CA LEU A 37 16.82 4.70 -12.43
C LEU A 37 16.54 3.63 -11.37
N GLY A 38 16.23 2.42 -11.82
CA GLY A 38 15.96 1.29 -10.93
C GLY A 38 15.59 0.03 -11.69
N ARG A 39 15.67 -1.11 -10.99
CA ARG A 39 15.31 -2.44 -11.53
C ARG A 39 14.52 -3.21 -10.49
N GLY A 40 13.42 -3.81 -10.90
CA GLY A 40 12.57 -4.64 -10.03
C GLY A 40 12.05 -5.87 -10.76
N GLY A 41 11.18 -6.62 -10.09
CA GLY A 41 10.60 -7.86 -10.64
C GLY A 41 9.78 -7.66 -11.93
N MET A 42 9.32 -6.44 -12.20
CA MET A 42 8.47 -6.09 -13.33
C MET A 42 9.25 -5.47 -14.50
N GLY A 43 10.57 -5.26 -14.36
CA GLY A 43 11.41 -4.66 -15.39
C GLY A 43 12.36 -3.60 -14.84
N ALA A 44 12.99 -2.88 -15.76
CA ALA A 44 13.89 -1.78 -15.45
C ALA A 44 13.24 -0.43 -15.80
N VAL A 45 13.62 0.61 -15.07
CA VAL A 45 13.24 1.98 -15.36
C VAL A 45 14.48 2.76 -15.74
N TYR A 46 14.44 3.46 -16.86
CA TYR A 46 15.56 4.22 -17.40
C TYR A 46 15.25 5.71 -17.43
N LEU A 47 16.23 6.53 -17.10
CA LEU A 47 16.23 7.93 -17.45
C LEU A 47 16.66 8.07 -18.92
N ALA A 48 15.87 8.76 -19.70
CA ALA A 48 16.19 9.02 -21.11
C ALA A 48 15.85 10.44 -21.51
N GLU A 49 16.41 10.87 -22.63
CA GLU A 49 16.08 12.14 -23.27
C GLU A 49 15.25 11.89 -24.52
N GLN A 50 14.21 12.67 -24.72
CA GLN A 50 13.47 12.73 -25.97
C GLN A 50 14.14 13.73 -26.92
N PRO A 51 14.88 13.26 -27.96
CA PRO A 51 15.47 14.17 -28.94
C PRO A 51 14.39 15.00 -29.61
N GLY A 52 14.72 16.20 -30.02
CA GLY A 52 13.80 17.13 -30.66
C GLY A 52 12.96 17.99 -29.71
N LEU A 53 12.62 17.47 -28.51
CA LEU A 53 12.01 18.27 -27.45
C LEU A 53 13.00 18.63 -26.33
N GLY A 54 14.14 17.94 -26.23
CA GLY A 54 15.16 18.16 -25.21
C GLY A 54 14.68 17.89 -23.78
N ARG A 55 13.59 17.13 -23.61
CA ARG A 55 13.04 16.82 -22.29
C ARG A 55 13.50 15.45 -21.77
N GLU A 56 13.66 15.36 -20.46
CA GLU A 56 13.91 14.11 -19.77
C GLU A 56 12.59 13.34 -19.59
N VAL A 57 12.67 12.02 -19.73
CA VAL A 57 11.55 11.09 -19.55
C VAL A 57 12.02 9.87 -18.75
N ALA A 58 11.11 9.25 -18.04
CA ALA A 58 11.33 7.94 -17.46
C ALA A 58 10.75 6.87 -18.38
N ILE A 59 11.53 5.83 -18.70
CA ILE A 59 11.08 4.74 -19.58
C ILE A 59 11.07 3.45 -18.76
N LYS A 60 9.87 2.90 -18.56
CA LYS A 60 9.67 1.64 -17.85
C LYS A 60 9.59 0.50 -18.86
N GLU A 61 10.53 -0.41 -18.77
CA GLU A 61 10.54 -1.65 -19.53
C GLU A 61 9.59 -2.66 -18.87
N LEU A 62 8.76 -3.32 -19.69
CA LEU A 62 7.82 -4.31 -19.21
C LEU A 62 8.32 -5.70 -19.59
N ILE A 63 8.68 -6.47 -18.59
CA ILE A 63 9.02 -7.87 -18.78
C ILE A 63 7.72 -8.66 -18.69
N LEU A 64 7.19 -9.02 -19.85
CA LEU A 64 6.06 -9.95 -19.93
C LEU A 64 6.61 -11.38 -19.86
N SER A 65 6.07 -12.18 -18.94
CA SER A 65 6.41 -13.60 -18.91
C SER A 65 6.02 -14.24 -20.27
N PRO A 66 6.87 -15.09 -20.86
CA PRO A 66 6.49 -15.84 -22.07
C PRO A 66 5.24 -16.70 -21.92
N ALA A 67 4.84 -16.99 -20.66
CA ALA A 67 3.63 -17.70 -20.30
C ALA A 67 2.44 -16.75 -20.01
N ALA A 68 2.61 -15.42 -20.18
CA ALA A 68 1.53 -14.48 -19.97
C ALA A 68 0.42 -14.67 -21.00
N ASP A 69 -0.82 -14.68 -20.54
CA ASP A 69 -1.99 -14.71 -21.40
C ASP A 69 -1.95 -13.52 -22.37
N PRO A 70 -2.07 -13.73 -23.70
CA PRO A 70 -2.15 -12.64 -24.67
C PRO A 70 -3.22 -11.58 -24.34
N THR A 71 -4.30 -11.99 -23.65
CA THR A 71 -5.35 -11.07 -23.18
C THR A 71 -4.88 -10.14 -22.09
N ALA A 72 -3.88 -10.53 -21.29
CA ALA A 72 -3.26 -9.68 -20.27
C ALA A 72 -2.50 -8.51 -20.91
N LEU A 73 -1.74 -8.76 -21.96
CA LEU A 73 -1.06 -7.70 -22.72
C LEU A 73 -2.05 -6.70 -23.31
N MET A 74 -3.13 -7.21 -23.93
CA MET A 74 -4.15 -6.34 -24.53
C MET A 74 -4.81 -5.44 -23.49
N ARG A 75 -5.18 -5.99 -22.32
CA ARG A 75 -5.73 -5.23 -21.20
C ARG A 75 -4.75 -4.17 -20.72
N PHE A 76 -3.48 -4.56 -20.55
CA PHE A 76 -2.41 -3.64 -20.19
C PHE A 76 -2.29 -2.45 -21.14
N LEU A 77 -2.21 -2.70 -22.44
CA LEU A 77 -2.12 -1.65 -23.46
C LEU A 77 -3.36 -0.75 -23.44
N GLN A 78 -4.53 -1.32 -23.22
CA GLN A 78 -5.79 -0.58 -23.11
C GLN A 78 -5.80 0.35 -21.88
N GLU A 79 -5.37 -0.13 -20.71
CA GLU A 79 -5.27 0.72 -19.52
C GLU A 79 -4.20 1.80 -19.68
N ALA A 80 -3.04 1.45 -20.24
CA ALA A 80 -2.01 2.44 -20.54
C ALA A 80 -2.51 3.52 -21.52
N GLN A 81 -3.32 3.16 -22.53
CA GLN A 81 -3.96 4.12 -23.43
C GLN A 81 -4.97 5.03 -22.71
N VAL A 82 -5.74 4.49 -21.76
CA VAL A 82 -6.64 5.29 -20.94
C VAL A 82 -5.81 6.27 -20.11
N MET A 83 -4.75 5.79 -19.45
CA MET A 83 -3.82 6.65 -18.69
C MET A 83 -3.16 7.74 -19.54
N ALA A 84 -2.80 7.45 -20.78
CA ALA A 84 -2.21 8.43 -21.70
C ALA A 84 -3.17 9.58 -22.06
N ARG A 85 -4.47 9.35 -21.95
CA ARG A 85 -5.52 10.36 -22.21
C ARG A 85 -5.92 11.13 -20.94
N THR A 86 -5.50 10.68 -19.76
CA THR A 86 -5.74 11.37 -18.49
C THR A 86 -4.64 12.36 -18.21
N SER A 87 -4.96 13.53 -17.69
CA SER A 87 -3.98 14.53 -17.25
C SER A 87 -4.46 15.14 -15.96
N HIS A 88 -3.62 15.05 -14.92
CA HIS A 88 -3.89 15.65 -13.61
C HIS A 88 -2.57 16.09 -12.97
N PRO A 89 -2.51 17.23 -12.26
CA PRO A 89 -1.27 17.73 -11.67
C PRO A 89 -0.60 16.73 -10.71
N ASN A 90 -1.38 15.89 -10.04
CA ASN A 90 -0.88 14.90 -9.10
C ASN A 90 -0.73 13.48 -9.69
N LEU A 91 -0.82 13.31 -11.02
CA LEU A 91 -0.52 12.05 -11.69
C LEU A 91 0.77 12.17 -12.50
N VAL A 92 1.58 11.11 -12.49
CA VAL A 92 2.67 10.97 -13.45
C VAL A 92 2.07 10.75 -14.84
N GLN A 93 2.37 11.65 -15.78
CA GLN A 93 1.80 11.60 -17.12
C GLN A 93 2.42 10.48 -17.94
N VAL A 94 1.59 9.68 -18.61
CA VAL A 94 2.04 8.78 -19.67
C VAL A 94 2.22 9.59 -20.97
N HIS A 95 3.43 9.56 -21.54
CA HIS A 95 3.76 10.32 -22.73
C HIS A 95 3.67 9.51 -24.02
N ASP A 96 4.04 8.22 -23.93
CA ASP A 96 4.09 7.34 -25.11
C ASP A 96 4.10 5.87 -24.69
N LEU A 97 3.79 5.01 -25.66
CA LEU A 97 3.91 3.56 -25.58
C LEU A 97 4.75 3.11 -26.77
N GLU A 98 5.85 2.43 -26.53
CA GLU A 98 6.77 1.94 -27.55
C GLU A 98 6.85 0.41 -27.48
N GLN A 99 6.79 -0.24 -28.65
CA GLN A 99 7.07 -1.66 -28.80
C GLN A 99 8.31 -1.80 -29.68
N ILE A 100 9.33 -2.47 -29.16
CA ILE A 100 10.60 -2.67 -29.86
C ILE A 100 10.94 -4.17 -29.79
N GLY A 101 10.79 -4.85 -30.94
CA GLY A 101 10.81 -6.31 -30.96
C GLY A 101 9.72 -6.89 -30.06
N ASP A 102 10.10 -7.76 -29.12
CA ASP A 102 9.19 -8.38 -28.16
C ASP A 102 9.05 -7.58 -26.85
N ALA A 103 9.80 -6.50 -26.69
CA ALA A 103 9.78 -5.67 -25.49
C ALA A 103 8.79 -4.52 -25.62
N ASN A 104 8.03 -4.27 -24.54
CA ASN A 104 7.10 -3.15 -24.44
C ASN A 104 7.66 -2.13 -23.42
N TYR A 105 7.52 -0.86 -23.75
CA TYR A 105 8.02 0.24 -22.94
C TYR A 105 6.91 1.27 -22.76
N ILE A 106 6.81 1.79 -21.51
CA ILE A 106 5.99 2.97 -21.22
C ILE A 106 6.92 4.15 -21.02
N VAL A 107 6.66 5.23 -21.74
CA VAL A 107 7.36 6.50 -21.57
C VAL A 107 6.53 7.40 -20.67
N LEU A 108 7.12 7.82 -19.59
CA LEU A 108 6.49 8.55 -18.51
C LEU A 108 7.15 9.92 -18.31
N GLU A 109 6.42 10.84 -17.70
CA GLU A 109 6.97 12.05 -17.11
C GLU A 109 8.12 11.68 -16.16
N PHE A 110 9.28 12.31 -16.31
CA PHE A 110 10.35 12.20 -15.33
C PHE A 110 10.12 13.23 -14.23
N VAL A 111 9.88 12.77 -13.02
CA VAL A 111 9.74 13.61 -11.83
C VAL A 111 11.09 13.71 -11.14
N ARG A 112 11.72 14.91 -11.22
CA ARG A 112 12.95 15.17 -10.50
C ARG A 112 12.62 15.41 -9.03
N GLY A 113 13.20 14.60 -8.13
CA GLY A 113 12.91 14.67 -6.70
C GLY A 113 13.15 13.33 -6.01
N ARG A 114 12.32 13.00 -5.02
CA ARG A 114 12.44 11.79 -4.20
C ARG A 114 11.10 11.08 -4.03
N SER A 115 11.13 9.82 -3.62
CA SER A 115 9.91 9.10 -3.26
C SER A 115 9.43 9.47 -1.84
N LEU A 116 8.15 9.24 -1.56
CA LEU A 116 7.61 9.34 -0.20
C LEU A 116 8.27 8.31 0.73
N ARG A 117 8.70 7.15 0.19
CA ARG A 117 9.46 6.15 0.95
C ARG A 117 10.74 6.75 1.54
N ASP A 118 11.43 7.61 0.80
CA ASP A 118 12.64 8.27 1.29
C ASP A 118 12.36 9.20 2.47
N MET A 119 11.18 9.84 2.50
CA MET A 119 10.75 10.63 3.67
C MET A 119 10.40 9.74 4.86
N VAL A 120 9.65 8.67 4.63
CA VAL A 120 9.25 7.70 5.68
C VAL A 120 10.48 7.06 6.33
N ASN A 121 11.51 6.72 5.54
CA ASN A 121 12.75 6.13 6.05
C ASN A 121 13.53 7.09 6.98
N GLN A 122 13.28 8.40 6.91
CA GLN A 122 13.84 9.39 7.83
C GLN A 122 13.08 9.47 9.16
N GLY A 123 12.00 8.71 9.29
CA GLY A 123 11.15 8.66 10.46
C GLY A 123 9.81 9.37 10.26
N ARG A 124 9.23 9.82 11.37
CA ARG A 124 7.92 10.47 11.39
C ARG A 124 7.93 11.78 10.58
N VAL A 125 6.98 11.90 9.65
CA VAL A 125 6.83 13.11 8.82
C VAL A 125 6.08 14.21 9.59
N PRO A 126 6.51 15.48 9.54
CA PRO A 126 5.77 16.59 10.13
C PRO A 126 4.33 16.67 9.60
N LEU A 127 3.36 16.96 10.49
CA LEU A 127 1.93 17.00 10.10
C LEU A 127 1.62 17.92 8.92
N PRO A 128 2.19 19.16 8.81
CA PRO A 128 1.94 19.99 7.63
C PRO A 128 2.30 19.29 6.32
N GLN A 129 3.48 18.66 6.28
CA GLN A 129 3.94 17.90 5.10
C GLN A 129 3.11 16.64 4.88
N THR A 130 2.72 15.93 5.96
CA THR A 130 1.82 14.77 5.87
C THR A 130 0.51 15.15 5.18
N PHE A 131 -0.11 16.27 5.58
CA PHE A 131 -1.36 16.74 4.98
C PHE A 131 -1.18 17.14 3.51
N ALA A 132 -0.10 17.84 3.17
CA ALA A 132 0.15 18.27 1.81
C ALA A 132 0.41 17.08 0.86
N VAL A 133 1.17 16.08 1.32
CA VAL A 133 1.38 14.84 0.56
C VAL A 133 0.07 14.10 0.35
N MET A 134 -0.67 13.87 1.42
CA MET A 134 -1.92 13.11 1.35
C MET A 134 -3.00 13.82 0.54
N HIS A 135 -3.05 15.16 0.58
CA HIS A 135 -3.92 15.95 -0.30
C HIS A 135 -3.64 15.62 -1.78
N GLY A 136 -2.38 15.71 -2.22
CA GLY A 136 -2.02 15.38 -3.59
C GLY A 136 -2.34 13.92 -3.97
N VAL A 137 -2.11 12.99 -3.05
CA VAL A 137 -2.47 11.56 -3.23
C VAL A 137 -3.98 11.39 -3.40
N LEU A 138 -4.79 11.99 -2.51
CA LEU A 138 -6.25 11.84 -2.54
C LEU A 138 -6.87 12.50 -3.77
N GLN A 139 -6.36 13.65 -4.21
CA GLN A 139 -6.75 14.30 -5.46
C GLN A 139 -6.44 13.42 -6.68
N ALA A 140 -5.26 12.78 -6.72
CA ALA A 140 -4.89 11.85 -7.78
C ALA A 140 -5.81 10.63 -7.84
N LEU A 141 -6.08 10.03 -6.67
CA LEU A 141 -6.96 8.85 -6.57
C LEU A 141 -8.40 9.18 -6.95
N ASP A 142 -8.93 10.29 -6.46
CA ASP A 142 -10.28 10.72 -6.80
C ASP A 142 -10.46 10.94 -8.30
N TYR A 143 -9.49 11.62 -8.93
CA TYR A 143 -9.48 11.82 -10.36
C TYR A 143 -9.44 10.48 -11.13
N ALA A 144 -8.56 9.55 -10.74
CA ALA A 144 -8.43 8.25 -11.37
C ALA A 144 -9.73 7.42 -11.22
N HIS A 145 -10.31 7.39 -10.02
CA HIS A 145 -11.54 6.65 -9.75
C HIS A 145 -12.74 7.18 -10.55
N LYS A 146 -12.86 8.50 -10.74
CA LYS A 146 -13.87 9.12 -11.62
C LYS A 146 -13.70 8.70 -13.08
N HIS A 147 -12.49 8.27 -13.48
CA HIS A 147 -12.20 7.72 -14.81
C HIS A 147 -12.20 6.18 -14.82
N SER A 148 -12.74 5.53 -13.79
CA SER A 148 -12.80 4.06 -13.63
C SER A 148 -11.43 3.38 -13.59
N ILE A 149 -10.40 4.10 -13.15
CA ILE A 149 -9.04 3.59 -12.97
C ILE A 149 -8.80 3.37 -11.47
N VAL A 150 -8.46 2.14 -11.09
CA VAL A 150 -8.08 1.78 -9.71
C VAL A 150 -6.58 1.51 -9.69
N HIS A 151 -5.87 2.09 -8.72
CA HIS A 151 -4.40 2.00 -8.64
C HIS A 151 -3.92 0.59 -8.23
N ARG A 152 -4.56 -0.02 -7.25
CA ARG A 152 -4.33 -1.38 -6.72
C ARG A 152 -2.97 -1.65 -6.07
N ASP A 153 -2.00 -0.75 -6.17
CA ASP A 153 -0.66 -0.88 -5.58
C ASP A 153 -0.19 0.44 -4.95
N MET A 154 -1.10 1.12 -4.22
CA MET A 154 -0.75 2.34 -3.51
C MET A 154 0.22 2.06 -2.36
N LYS A 155 1.38 2.72 -2.40
CA LYS A 155 2.45 2.63 -1.40
C LYS A 155 3.37 3.84 -1.52
N PRO A 156 4.20 4.13 -0.49
CA PRO A 156 5.09 5.29 -0.50
C PRO A 156 6.10 5.34 -1.66
N GLU A 157 6.49 4.19 -2.19
CA GLU A 157 7.40 4.11 -3.35
C GLU A 157 6.77 4.68 -4.62
N ASN A 158 5.44 4.63 -4.73
CA ASN A 158 4.67 5.09 -5.89
C ASN A 158 4.19 6.54 -5.74
N VAL A 159 4.58 7.23 -4.67
CA VAL A 159 4.32 8.66 -4.46
C VAL A 159 5.64 9.42 -4.60
N LEU A 160 5.74 10.28 -5.59
CA LEU A 160 6.93 11.09 -5.88
C LEU A 160 6.70 12.54 -5.43
N LEU A 161 7.74 13.13 -4.89
CA LEU A 161 7.78 14.52 -4.45
C LEU A 161 8.81 15.25 -5.29
N SER A 162 8.36 16.16 -6.14
CA SER A 162 9.28 16.93 -6.97
C SER A 162 10.07 17.94 -6.15
N ASP A 163 11.21 18.39 -6.71
CA ASP A 163 12.05 19.42 -6.08
C ASP A 163 11.31 20.76 -5.94
N GLU A 164 10.24 20.98 -6.72
CA GLU A 164 9.36 22.16 -6.64
C GLU A 164 8.23 21.99 -5.59
N GLY A 165 8.15 20.85 -4.91
CA GLY A 165 7.13 20.58 -3.89
C GLY A 165 5.83 19.99 -4.43
N ASN A 166 5.78 19.51 -5.68
CA ASN A 166 4.59 18.85 -6.23
C ASN A 166 4.56 17.39 -5.85
N VAL A 167 3.36 16.90 -5.55
CA VAL A 167 3.09 15.47 -5.30
C VAL A 167 2.61 14.81 -6.57
N LYS A 168 3.22 13.70 -6.96
CA LYS A 168 2.89 12.93 -8.15
C LYS A 168 2.72 11.44 -7.81
N VAL A 169 1.58 10.84 -8.15
CA VAL A 169 1.35 9.40 -8.01
C VAL A 169 1.74 8.72 -9.31
N ALA A 170 2.62 7.73 -9.19
CA ALA A 170 3.16 6.91 -10.27
C ALA A 170 2.60 5.49 -10.24
N ASP A 171 2.87 4.71 -11.28
CA ASP A 171 2.66 3.26 -11.32
C ASP A 171 1.22 2.79 -11.03
N PHE A 172 0.22 3.51 -11.56
CA PHE A 172 -1.15 3.00 -11.58
C PHE A 172 -1.16 1.58 -12.17
N GLY A 173 -1.73 0.66 -11.43
CA GLY A 173 -1.83 -0.80 -11.52
C GLY A 173 -1.58 -1.56 -12.83
N ILE A 174 -0.81 -0.95 -13.72
CA ILE A 174 -0.44 -1.43 -15.05
C ILE A 174 0.19 -2.85 -14.98
N ALA A 175 0.78 -3.21 -13.87
CA ALA A 175 1.52 -4.46 -13.72
C ALA A 175 0.70 -5.65 -13.17
N ARG A 176 -0.48 -5.41 -12.57
CA ARG A 176 -1.30 -6.50 -12.00
C ARG A 176 -2.24 -7.18 -12.98
N LEU A 177 -2.36 -6.66 -14.19
CA LEU A 177 -3.18 -7.27 -15.25
C LEU A 177 -2.57 -8.55 -15.80
N THR A 178 -1.28 -8.78 -15.56
CA THR A 178 -0.62 -10.03 -15.95
C THR A 178 -0.97 -11.21 -15.06
N ASP A 179 -1.56 -10.97 -13.87
CA ASP A 179 -1.87 -12.00 -12.87
C ASP A 179 -3.36 -12.34 -12.73
N ASP A 180 -4.27 -11.62 -13.41
CA ASP A 180 -5.72 -11.88 -13.36
C ASP A 180 -6.11 -13.07 -14.26
N SER A 181 -5.51 -14.21 -14.07
CA SER A 181 -6.00 -15.48 -14.63
C SER A 181 -7.13 -16.03 -13.76
N GLY A 182 -8.32 -15.40 -13.79
CA GLY A 182 -9.57 -15.96 -13.27
C GLY A 182 -9.84 -15.73 -11.77
N PRO A 183 -11.03 -16.08 -11.27
CA PRO A 183 -11.40 -16.01 -9.86
C PRO A 183 -10.51 -16.97 -9.05
N GLY A 184 -9.54 -16.41 -8.32
CA GLY A 184 -8.56 -17.15 -7.52
C GLY A 184 -7.09 -16.81 -7.80
N GLY A 185 -6.79 -15.83 -8.66
CA GLY A 185 -5.45 -15.51 -9.17
C GLY A 185 -4.53 -14.70 -8.25
N THR A 186 -4.51 -14.91 -6.94
CA THR A 186 -3.51 -14.31 -6.03
C THR A 186 -2.55 -15.33 -5.41
N ALA A 187 -2.67 -16.60 -5.72
CA ALA A 187 -1.76 -17.62 -5.23
C ALA A 187 -0.70 -17.93 -6.26
N THR A 188 0.41 -17.23 -6.20
CA THR A 188 1.78 -17.72 -6.48
C THR A 188 1.89 -19.15 -7.03
N LYS A 189 1.82 -19.33 -8.35
CA LYS A 189 2.33 -20.57 -8.96
C LYS A 189 3.86 -20.63 -9.05
N THR A 190 4.58 -19.58 -8.67
CA THR A 190 6.04 -19.49 -8.84
C THR A 190 6.77 -18.77 -7.71
N GLY A 191 6.36 -18.90 -6.44
CA GLY A 191 7.18 -18.43 -5.30
C GLY A 191 7.62 -16.94 -5.30
N THR A 192 7.20 -16.15 -6.27
CA THR A 192 7.52 -14.72 -6.37
C THR A 192 6.44 -13.95 -5.62
N THR A 193 6.81 -13.35 -4.51
CA THR A 193 5.92 -12.50 -3.71
C THR A 193 5.46 -11.31 -4.55
N VAL A 194 4.21 -11.33 -5.00
CA VAL A 194 3.61 -10.22 -5.74
C VAL A 194 3.37 -9.08 -4.76
N GLY A 195 4.22 -8.07 -4.80
CA GLY A 195 4.09 -6.83 -4.03
C GLY A 195 4.38 -6.98 -2.53
N THR A 196 4.68 -5.87 -1.89
CA THR A 196 4.81 -5.79 -0.43
C THR A 196 3.41 -5.81 0.18
N PRO A 197 2.99 -6.83 0.95
CA PRO A 197 1.64 -6.93 1.49
C PRO A 197 1.29 -5.84 2.51
N GLN A 198 2.24 -4.95 2.80
CA GLN A 198 2.15 -3.91 3.84
C GLN A 198 1.01 -2.93 3.65
N TYR A 199 0.57 -2.69 2.40
CA TYR A 199 -0.45 -1.70 2.06
C TYR A 199 -1.70 -2.33 1.43
N MET A 200 -1.76 -3.66 1.33
CA MET A 200 -2.90 -4.37 0.73
C MET A 200 -4.18 -4.15 1.52
N SER A 201 -5.27 -3.93 0.82
CA SER A 201 -6.59 -3.91 1.45
C SER A 201 -7.09 -5.32 1.78
N PRO A 202 -8.02 -5.46 2.76
CA PRO A 202 -8.62 -6.76 3.10
C PRO A 202 -9.20 -7.50 1.90
N GLU A 203 -9.89 -6.78 0.99
CA GLU A 203 -10.50 -7.35 -0.20
C GLU A 203 -9.46 -7.78 -1.24
N GLN A 204 -8.31 -7.10 -1.33
CA GLN A 204 -7.21 -7.56 -2.17
C GLN A 204 -6.60 -8.87 -1.65
N VAL A 205 -6.43 -8.98 -0.33
CA VAL A 205 -5.96 -10.23 0.29
C VAL A 205 -6.97 -11.36 0.09
N ALA A 206 -8.26 -11.07 0.25
CA ALA A 206 -9.34 -12.05 0.10
C ALA A 206 -9.67 -12.38 -1.36
N SER A 207 -8.98 -11.78 -2.35
CA SER A 207 -9.27 -11.95 -3.78
C SER A 207 -10.73 -11.67 -4.13
N SER A 208 -11.35 -10.71 -3.44
CA SER A 208 -12.72 -10.29 -3.67
C SER A 208 -12.77 -9.07 -4.63
N LYS A 209 -13.96 -8.51 -4.86
CA LYS A 209 -14.11 -7.36 -5.75
C LYS A 209 -13.34 -6.15 -5.21
N VAL A 210 -12.33 -5.72 -5.97
CA VAL A 210 -11.49 -4.55 -5.70
C VAL A 210 -12.03 -3.34 -6.45
N ASP A 211 -12.25 -2.23 -5.76
CA ASP A 211 -12.64 -0.94 -6.32
C ASP A 211 -11.81 0.21 -5.71
N GLY A 212 -12.13 1.47 -6.04
CA GLY A 212 -11.37 2.64 -5.58
C GLY A 212 -11.21 2.73 -4.05
N ARG A 213 -12.12 2.14 -3.28
CA ARG A 213 -12.05 2.12 -1.81
C ARG A 213 -10.90 1.25 -1.27
N SER A 214 -10.36 0.35 -2.10
CA SER A 214 -9.13 -0.37 -1.79
C SER A 214 -7.92 0.57 -1.77
N ASP A 215 -7.84 1.50 -2.73
CA ASP A 215 -6.77 2.50 -2.77
C ASP A 215 -6.90 3.48 -1.59
N LEU A 216 -8.14 3.83 -1.19
CA LEU A 216 -8.38 4.69 -0.01
C LEU A 216 -7.95 4.01 1.30
N TYR A 217 -8.10 2.69 1.42
CA TYR A 217 -7.54 1.92 2.54
C TYR A 217 -6.00 1.98 2.54
N SER A 218 -5.37 1.75 1.40
CA SER A 218 -3.90 1.83 1.27
C SER A 218 -3.39 3.24 1.57
N ALA A 219 -4.12 4.29 1.13
CA ALA A 219 -3.85 5.68 1.51
C ALA A 219 -3.99 5.90 3.03
N GLY A 220 -4.96 5.25 3.67
CA GLY A 220 -5.11 5.23 5.13
C GLY A 220 -3.93 4.60 5.85
N ILE A 221 -3.39 3.48 5.35
CA ILE A 221 -2.16 2.85 5.87
C ILE A 221 -0.98 3.81 5.75
N MET A 222 -0.81 4.47 4.59
CA MET A 222 0.24 5.47 4.40
C MET A 222 0.08 6.65 5.36
N LEU A 223 -1.13 7.18 5.50
CA LEU A 223 -1.41 8.28 6.45
C LEU A 223 -1.07 7.89 7.89
N TYR A 224 -1.45 6.69 8.31
CA TYR A 224 -1.08 6.16 9.61
C TYR A 224 0.46 6.14 9.78
N GLU A 225 1.17 5.57 8.81
CA GLU A 225 2.63 5.47 8.83
C GLU A 225 3.30 6.85 8.88
N LEU A 226 2.86 7.81 8.09
CA LEU A 226 3.37 9.18 8.10
C LEU A 226 3.19 9.87 9.47
N VAL A 227 2.03 9.68 10.10
CA VAL A 227 1.70 10.28 11.39
C VAL A 227 2.43 9.61 12.54
N VAL A 228 2.52 8.28 12.53
CA VAL A 228 3.06 7.47 13.63
C VAL A 228 4.56 7.19 13.48
N GLY A 229 5.04 7.06 12.23
CA GLY A 229 6.40 6.68 11.88
C GLY A 229 6.59 5.17 11.67
N GLN A 230 5.50 4.41 11.76
CA GLN A 230 5.45 2.97 11.46
C GLN A 230 4.04 2.58 10.99
N PRO A 231 3.89 1.55 10.16
CA PRO A 231 2.58 1.11 9.71
C PRO A 231 1.77 0.44 10.84
N PRO A 232 0.42 0.37 10.71
CA PRO A 232 -0.46 -0.19 11.76
C PRO A 232 -0.30 -1.70 11.94
N PHE A 233 0.20 -2.39 10.92
CA PHE A 233 0.46 -3.81 10.95
C PHE A 233 1.90 -4.08 10.53
N THR A 234 2.58 -4.89 11.33
CA THR A 234 3.95 -5.35 11.06
C THR A 234 3.99 -6.87 11.21
N ALA A 235 4.90 -7.51 10.49
CA ALA A 235 5.24 -8.91 10.67
C ALA A 235 6.75 -9.01 10.86
N THR A 236 7.19 -9.93 11.69
CA THR A 236 8.61 -10.26 11.81
C THR A 236 9.02 -11.12 10.61
N GLU A 237 10.32 -11.22 10.34
CA GLU A 237 10.81 -12.11 9.28
C GLU A 237 10.36 -13.57 9.48
N ALA A 238 10.22 -13.99 10.74
CA ALA A 238 9.75 -15.35 11.11
C ALA A 238 8.26 -15.56 10.79
N ASP A 239 7.43 -14.49 10.82
CA ASP A 239 5.99 -14.59 10.60
C ASP A 239 5.61 -14.76 9.11
N GLY A 240 6.46 -14.28 8.22
CA GLY A 240 6.23 -14.31 6.79
C GLY A 240 5.09 -13.39 6.30
N PRO A 241 4.92 -13.25 4.97
CA PRO A 241 3.95 -12.32 4.36
C PRO A 241 2.50 -12.70 4.63
N PHE A 242 2.18 -13.97 4.84
CA PHE A 242 0.82 -14.44 5.09
C PHE A 242 0.27 -13.95 6.44
N THR A 243 1.11 -13.84 7.47
CA THR A 243 0.72 -13.29 8.77
C THR A 243 0.31 -11.81 8.63
N LEU A 244 1.05 -11.04 7.85
CA LEU A 244 0.72 -9.64 7.59
C LEU A 244 -0.61 -9.51 6.81
N MET A 245 -0.80 -10.34 5.79
CA MET A 245 -2.08 -10.42 5.04
C MET A 245 -3.25 -10.75 5.98
N ALA A 246 -3.09 -11.73 6.87
CA ALA A 246 -4.11 -12.09 7.85
C ALA A 246 -4.44 -10.91 8.79
N LYS A 247 -3.45 -10.12 9.20
CA LYS A 247 -3.68 -8.91 10.02
C LYS A 247 -4.51 -7.86 9.27
N HIS A 248 -4.27 -7.65 7.98
CA HIS A 248 -5.11 -6.76 7.17
C HIS A 248 -6.58 -7.19 7.14
N VAL A 249 -6.84 -8.49 7.09
CA VAL A 249 -8.22 -9.02 7.06
C VAL A 249 -8.88 -9.01 8.44
N GLN A 250 -8.16 -9.40 9.50
CA GLN A 250 -8.79 -9.79 10.77
C GLN A 250 -8.42 -8.87 11.94
N ALA A 251 -7.17 -8.37 12.00
CA ALA A 251 -6.72 -7.63 13.18
C ALA A 251 -7.21 -6.17 13.14
N PRO A 252 -7.78 -5.63 14.25
CA PRO A 252 -8.03 -4.20 14.34
C PRO A 252 -6.69 -3.44 14.34
N PRO A 253 -6.59 -2.29 13.64
CA PRO A 253 -5.41 -1.45 13.76
C PRO A 253 -5.33 -0.85 15.17
N MET A 254 -4.11 -0.71 15.70
CA MET A 254 -3.92 0.02 16.95
C MET A 254 -4.22 1.51 16.72
N PRO A 255 -4.92 2.18 17.66
CA PRO A 255 -5.12 3.62 17.56
C PRO A 255 -3.79 4.38 17.49
N PRO A 256 -3.64 5.35 16.58
CA PRO A 256 -2.42 6.15 16.46
C PRO A 256 -1.95 6.81 17.77
N SER A 257 -2.89 7.19 18.64
CA SER A 257 -2.61 7.82 19.96
C SER A 257 -1.81 6.93 20.90
N VAL A 258 -1.85 5.60 20.75
CA VAL A 258 -1.03 4.66 21.52
C VAL A 258 0.46 4.88 21.24
N HIS A 259 0.82 5.18 19.98
CA HIS A 259 2.20 5.42 19.57
C HIS A 259 2.56 6.91 19.55
N ARG A 260 1.56 7.78 19.50
CA ARG A 260 1.70 9.24 19.50
C ARG A 260 0.75 9.87 20.51
N PRO A 261 1.08 9.85 21.80
CA PRO A 261 0.26 10.51 22.82
C PRO A 261 0.04 11.99 22.51
N GLY A 262 -1.19 12.47 22.72
CA GLY A 262 -1.56 13.86 22.41
C GLY A 262 -1.93 14.10 20.94
N LEU A 263 -2.07 13.07 20.12
CA LEU A 263 -2.62 13.20 18.79
C LEU A 263 -4.06 13.73 18.86
N ASP A 264 -4.42 14.64 17.94
CA ASP A 264 -5.79 15.14 17.85
C ASP A 264 -6.75 13.99 17.58
N MET A 265 -7.81 13.89 18.39
CA MET A 265 -8.80 12.80 18.33
C MET A 265 -9.50 12.71 16.96
N ARG A 266 -9.76 13.84 16.30
CA ARG A 266 -10.42 13.84 14.98
C ARG A 266 -9.49 13.31 13.89
N LEU A 267 -8.17 13.57 14.01
CA LEU A 267 -7.18 12.99 13.12
C LEU A 267 -7.11 11.48 13.33
N GLU A 268 -7.13 11.01 14.56
CA GLU A 268 -7.19 9.58 14.86
C GLU A 268 -8.46 8.93 14.31
N GLU A 269 -9.64 9.49 14.58
CA GLU A 269 -10.93 8.98 14.08
C GLU A 269 -10.94 8.87 12.55
N MET A 270 -10.42 9.89 11.87
CA MET A 270 -10.31 9.90 10.40
C MET A 270 -9.39 8.77 9.89
N ILE A 271 -8.22 8.59 10.51
CA ILE A 271 -7.30 7.50 10.18
C ILE A 271 -7.99 6.15 10.42
N MET A 272 -8.63 5.97 11.58
CA MET A 272 -9.30 4.72 11.92
C MET A 272 -10.47 4.41 10.98
N LYS A 273 -11.26 5.42 10.57
CA LYS A 273 -12.30 5.26 9.54
C LYS A 273 -11.73 4.75 8.22
N SER A 274 -10.61 5.31 7.75
CA SER A 274 -9.99 4.87 6.50
C SER A 274 -9.51 3.42 6.54
N LEU A 275 -9.19 2.90 7.74
CA LEU A 275 -8.70 1.55 7.99
C LEU A 275 -9.80 0.54 8.34
N SER A 276 -11.07 0.91 8.24
CA SER A 276 -12.20 -0.01 8.44
C SER A 276 -12.07 -1.23 7.51
N LYS A 277 -12.39 -2.42 8.04
CA LYS A 277 -12.21 -3.66 7.27
C LYS A 277 -13.20 -3.76 6.11
N ARG A 278 -14.42 -3.31 6.32
CA ARG A 278 -15.49 -3.30 5.34
C ARG A 278 -15.41 -2.04 4.49
N PRO A 279 -15.36 -2.15 3.13
CA PRO A 279 -15.25 -1.00 2.25
C PRO A 279 -16.35 0.04 2.43
N GLU A 280 -17.58 -0.38 2.76
CA GLU A 280 -18.73 0.50 3.00
C GLU A 280 -18.63 1.37 4.25
N GLU A 281 -17.74 1.02 5.19
CA GLU A 281 -17.48 1.78 6.42
C GLU A 281 -16.37 2.82 6.25
N ARG A 282 -15.65 2.79 5.13
CA ARG A 282 -14.58 3.72 4.79
C ARG A 282 -15.12 5.00 4.17
N PHE A 283 -14.21 5.89 3.79
CA PHE A 283 -14.51 6.96 2.84
C PHE A 283 -14.90 6.36 1.49
N GLN A 284 -15.92 6.91 0.84
CA GLN A 284 -16.42 6.35 -0.40
C GLN A 284 -15.73 6.94 -1.64
N THR A 285 -15.18 8.16 -1.51
CA THR A 285 -14.42 8.83 -2.58
C THR A 285 -13.16 9.48 -2.02
N GLY A 286 -12.18 9.74 -2.89
CA GLY A 286 -11.00 10.51 -2.54
C GLY A 286 -11.36 11.94 -2.11
N GLU A 287 -12.35 12.56 -2.76
CA GLU A 287 -12.86 13.87 -2.43
C GLU A 287 -13.47 13.93 -1.01
N GLU A 288 -14.25 12.91 -0.61
CA GLU A 288 -14.80 12.83 0.76
C GLU A 288 -13.66 12.78 1.79
N PHE A 289 -12.66 11.92 1.56
CA PHE A 289 -11.53 11.74 2.46
C PHE A 289 -10.70 13.04 2.55
N ASP A 290 -10.37 13.63 1.41
CA ASP A 290 -9.59 14.88 1.33
C ASP A 290 -10.34 16.05 2.01
N THR A 291 -11.66 16.17 1.83
CA THR A 291 -12.46 17.21 2.46
C THR A 291 -12.40 17.13 3.99
N VAL A 292 -12.52 15.93 4.56
CA VAL A 292 -12.44 15.74 6.01
C VAL A 292 -11.01 16.03 6.50
N MET A 293 -10.01 15.52 5.79
CA MET A 293 -8.61 15.75 6.13
C MET A 293 -8.24 17.22 6.08
N SER A 294 -8.61 17.94 5.03
CA SER A 294 -8.28 19.36 4.84
C SER A 294 -8.88 20.23 5.97
N ARG A 295 -10.10 19.95 6.43
CA ARG A 295 -10.70 20.65 7.57
C ARG A 295 -9.92 20.44 8.87
N ILE A 296 -9.39 19.24 9.08
CA ILE A 296 -8.55 18.92 10.24
C ILE A 296 -7.20 19.62 10.09
N ALA A 297 -6.61 19.58 8.91
CA ALA A 297 -5.34 20.18 8.58
C ALA A 297 -5.36 21.71 8.75
N ASP A 298 -6.38 22.40 8.25
CA ASP A 298 -6.54 23.85 8.39
C ASP A 298 -6.58 24.30 9.86
N ARG A 299 -7.14 23.47 10.73
CA ARG A 299 -7.19 23.75 12.16
C ARG A 299 -5.87 23.44 12.87
N LEU A 300 -5.22 22.31 12.52
CA LEU A 300 -4.01 21.85 13.21
C LEU A 300 -2.75 22.51 12.67
N CYS A 301 -2.71 22.85 11.40
CA CYS A 301 -1.52 23.29 10.69
C CYS A 301 -1.88 24.38 9.65
N PRO A 302 -2.32 25.59 10.05
CA PRO A 302 -2.66 26.66 9.11
C PRO A 302 -1.53 26.88 8.09
N GLY A 303 -1.87 26.93 6.79
CA GLY A 303 -0.90 27.10 5.71
C GLY A 303 -0.18 25.82 5.27
N TRP A 304 -0.62 24.65 5.71
CA TRP A 304 -0.04 23.35 5.40
C TRP A 304 0.13 23.09 3.90
N GLN A 305 -0.69 23.68 3.05
CA GLN A 305 -0.64 23.53 1.60
C GLN A 305 0.74 23.92 1.00
N LYS A 306 1.44 24.84 1.64
CA LYS A 306 2.76 25.32 1.22
C LYS A 306 3.93 24.59 1.89
N SER A 307 3.66 23.57 2.67
CA SER A 307 4.67 22.90 3.49
C SER A 307 5.70 22.09 2.70
N LEU A 308 5.41 21.77 1.45
CA LEU A 308 6.33 21.10 0.52
C LEU A 308 7.09 22.06 -0.38
N GLU A 309 6.74 23.35 -0.42
CA GLU A 309 7.48 24.35 -1.19
C GLU A 309 8.93 24.46 -0.69
N PRO A 310 9.92 24.66 -1.58
CA PRO A 310 11.29 24.85 -1.19
C PRO A 310 11.43 26.02 -0.20
N GLY A 311 12.09 25.75 0.95
CA GLY A 311 12.29 26.75 1.99
C GLY A 311 11.08 27.02 2.89
N ALA A 312 10.04 26.20 2.84
CA ALA A 312 8.88 26.33 3.72
C ALA A 312 9.26 26.29 5.21
N ASP A 313 8.80 27.28 5.98
CA ASP A 313 9.00 27.36 7.42
C ASP A 313 7.88 26.62 8.17
N LEU A 314 8.12 25.35 8.45
CA LEU A 314 7.15 24.48 9.13
C LEU A 314 6.81 24.94 10.55
N SER A 315 7.69 25.72 11.20
CA SER A 315 7.44 26.20 12.57
C SER A 315 6.26 27.17 12.64
N LYS A 316 6.00 27.88 11.57
CA LYS A 316 4.85 28.79 11.46
C LYS A 316 3.52 28.11 11.17
N MET A 317 3.57 26.83 10.80
CA MET A 317 2.39 26.03 10.42
C MET A 317 1.88 25.14 11.57
N VAL A 318 2.56 25.15 12.72
CA VAL A 318 2.15 24.39 13.90
C VAL A 318 1.69 25.38 14.98
N PRO A 319 0.45 25.28 15.52
CA PRO A 319 0.00 26.15 16.60
C PRO A 319 0.94 26.08 17.81
N ALA A 320 1.22 27.22 18.42
CA ALA A 320 2.13 27.31 19.58
C ALA A 320 1.75 26.37 20.73
N THR A 321 0.43 26.10 20.91
CA THR A 321 -0.10 25.14 21.88
C THR A 321 0.34 23.70 21.61
N ALA A 322 0.37 23.29 20.34
CA ALA A 322 0.81 21.94 19.95
C ALA A 322 2.34 21.80 20.07
N ALA A 323 3.09 22.87 19.78
CA ALA A 323 4.54 22.91 19.95
C ALA A 323 4.93 22.84 21.45
N ALA A 324 4.19 23.53 22.31
CA ALA A 324 4.40 23.48 23.76
C ALA A 324 4.11 22.09 24.34
N LEU A 325 3.07 21.41 23.88
CA LEU A 325 2.73 20.05 24.29
C LEU A 325 3.78 19.03 23.81
N ALA A 326 4.27 19.18 22.59
CA ALA A 326 5.34 18.34 22.03
C ALA A 326 6.67 18.56 22.79
N ALA A 327 7.00 19.79 23.16
CA ALA A 327 8.18 20.12 23.94
C ALA A 327 8.09 19.59 25.39
N ALA A 328 6.90 19.61 26.00
CA ALA A 328 6.68 19.07 27.35
C ALA A 328 6.84 17.54 27.41
N VAL A 329 6.45 16.82 26.34
CA VAL A 329 6.63 15.36 26.24
C VAL A 329 8.08 14.99 25.90
N ALA A 330 8.83 15.86 25.23
CA ALA A 330 10.23 15.62 24.86
C ALA A 330 11.22 15.97 25.98
N SER A 331 10.78 16.56 27.08
CA SER A 331 11.67 16.97 28.19
C SER A 331 12.00 15.79 29.10
N PRO A 332 13.26 15.37 29.22
CA PRO A 332 13.66 14.21 30.06
C PRO A 332 13.42 14.40 31.57
N LEU A 333 13.01 15.58 32.01
CA LEU A 333 12.69 15.88 33.40
C LEU A 333 11.28 15.45 33.84
N ALA A 334 10.38 15.10 32.90
CA ALA A 334 9.03 14.67 33.26
C ALA A 334 8.94 13.20 33.71
N VAL A 335 9.99 12.41 33.47
CA VAL A 335 10.03 10.97 33.87
C VAL A 335 10.54 10.79 35.31
N ALA A 336 11.17 11.80 35.92
CA ALA A 336 11.76 11.69 37.25
C ALA A 336 10.82 12.02 38.44
N SER A 337 9.57 12.48 38.16
CA SER A 337 8.62 12.92 39.21
C SER A 337 7.47 11.96 39.50
N MET A 338 7.42 10.79 38.86
CA MET A 338 6.50 9.72 39.24
C MET A 338 7.24 8.59 39.98
N ALA A 339 7.93 8.94 41.04
CA ALA A 339 8.32 7.94 42.05
C ALA A 339 7.04 7.45 42.73
N GLU A 340 6.76 6.18 42.59
CA GLU A 340 5.68 5.49 43.29
C GLU A 340 5.66 5.78 44.79
N PRO A 341 4.48 6.04 45.37
CA PRO A 341 4.37 5.94 46.84
C PRO A 341 4.58 4.46 47.19
N ALA A 342 5.54 4.23 48.09
CA ALA A 342 5.83 2.92 48.62
C ALA A 342 4.56 2.30 49.22
N VAL A 343 4.02 1.31 48.52
CA VAL A 343 2.93 0.47 49.01
C VAL A 343 3.55 -0.48 50.02
N ALA A 344 3.20 -0.31 51.31
CA ALA A 344 3.56 -1.19 52.41
C ALA A 344 3.08 -2.63 52.04
N ALA A 345 4.02 -3.57 52.09
CA ALA A 345 3.77 -4.97 51.84
C ALA A 345 2.78 -5.53 52.88
N ALA A 346 1.57 -5.88 52.39
CA ALA A 346 0.67 -6.75 53.13
C ALA A 346 1.06 -8.23 52.87
N PRO A 347 0.99 -9.12 53.90
CA PRO A 347 1.46 -10.48 53.74
C PRO A 347 0.58 -11.27 52.77
N HIS A 348 1.22 -11.92 51.82
CA HIS A 348 0.59 -12.82 50.87
C HIS A 348 -0.04 -14.02 51.58
N ALA A 349 -1.38 -14.08 51.61
CA ALA A 349 -2.10 -15.33 51.79
C ALA A 349 -2.05 -16.09 50.46
N GLN A 350 -1.34 -17.20 50.45
CA GLN A 350 -1.34 -18.15 49.33
C GLN A 350 -2.73 -18.79 49.21
N ALA A 351 -3.52 -18.34 48.24
CA ALA A 351 -4.72 -19.05 47.84
C ALA A 351 -4.30 -20.31 47.05
N VAL A 352 -4.45 -21.47 47.72
CA VAL A 352 -4.28 -22.76 47.07
C VAL A 352 -5.41 -22.93 46.04
N TYR A 353 -5.06 -22.87 44.77
CA TYR A 353 -5.97 -23.19 43.67
C TYR A 353 -6.26 -24.70 43.68
N ASN A 354 -7.48 -25.06 44.02
CA ASN A 354 -7.97 -26.42 43.97
C ASN A 354 -8.83 -26.59 42.70
N PRO A 355 -8.33 -27.28 41.65
CA PRO A 355 -9.13 -27.44 40.42
C PRO A 355 -10.33 -28.33 40.67
N ALA A 356 -11.51 -27.87 40.23
CA ALA A 356 -12.76 -28.66 40.25
C ALA A 356 -12.62 -29.95 39.44
N PRO A 357 -13.20 -31.06 39.89
CA PRO A 357 -13.13 -32.32 39.17
C PRO A 357 -13.91 -32.26 37.83
N PRO A 358 -13.46 -32.98 36.79
CA PRO A 358 -14.09 -32.96 35.48
C PRO A 358 -15.53 -33.52 35.54
N PRO A 359 -16.46 -33.02 34.72
CA PRO A 359 -17.85 -33.53 34.68
C PRO A 359 -17.89 -34.98 34.18
N LYS A 360 -18.71 -35.78 34.85
CA LYS A 360 -18.94 -37.19 34.51
C LYS A 360 -19.57 -37.31 33.12
N PRO A 361 -19.21 -38.33 32.30
CA PRO A 361 -19.80 -38.54 31.00
C PRO A 361 -21.28 -38.88 31.10
N VAL A 362 -22.10 -38.11 30.37
CA VAL A 362 -23.55 -38.40 30.23
C VAL A 362 -23.72 -39.60 29.32
N ALA A 363 -24.31 -40.67 29.85
CA ALA A 363 -24.66 -41.86 29.10
C ALA A 363 -25.71 -41.54 28.01
N LYS A 364 -25.35 -41.73 26.74
CA LYS A 364 -26.31 -41.70 25.64
C LYS A 364 -27.23 -42.93 25.73
N LYS A 365 -28.51 -42.73 26.00
CA LYS A 365 -29.55 -43.71 25.78
C LYS A 365 -29.66 -44.04 24.30
N ALA A 366 -29.40 -45.26 23.93
CA ALA A 366 -29.71 -45.80 22.63
C ALA A 366 -31.24 -45.94 22.51
N SER A 367 -31.83 -45.17 21.60
CA SER A 367 -33.21 -45.39 21.13
C SER A 367 -33.09 -45.93 19.72
N GLY A 368 -33.33 -47.22 19.59
CA GLY A 368 -33.46 -47.86 18.29
C GLY A 368 -34.76 -47.45 17.62
N CYS A 369 -34.69 -47.16 16.34
CA CYS A 369 -35.84 -47.28 15.45
C CYS A 369 -35.35 -47.78 14.09
N LEU A 370 -35.79 -48.97 13.77
CA LEU A 370 -35.72 -49.63 12.45
C LEU A 370 -36.59 -48.84 11.46
N GLY A 371 -36.12 -48.61 10.23
CA GLY A 371 -37.01 -48.05 9.21
C GLY A 371 -36.31 -47.86 7.86
N ILE A 372 -36.33 -48.94 7.10
CA ILE A 372 -36.62 -49.07 5.66
C ILE A 372 -35.79 -48.25 4.66
N ILE A 373 -35.00 -49.01 3.90
CA ILE A 373 -34.37 -48.71 2.61
C ILE A 373 -35.46 -48.44 1.55
N ALA A 374 -35.37 -47.31 0.84
CA ALA A 374 -35.98 -47.18 -0.49
C ALA A 374 -35.01 -46.40 -1.38
N GLY A 375 -34.35 -47.10 -2.28
CA GLY A 375 -33.55 -46.51 -3.35
C GLY A 375 -34.45 -45.89 -4.40
N VAL A 376 -34.06 -44.74 -4.89
CA VAL A 376 -34.55 -44.22 -6.17
C VAL A 376 -33.32 -43.80 -6.99
N VAL A 377 -33.07 -44.66 -7.99
CA VAL A 377 -32.21 -44.33 -9.15
C VAL A 377 -33.07 -43.50 -10.07
N VAL A 378 -32.63 -42.30 -10.43
CA VAL A 378 -33.21 -41.53 -11.56
C VAL A 378 -32.12 -41.29 -12.58
N LEU A 379 -32.32 -41.94 -13.71
CA LEU A 379 -31.63 -41.82 -14.98
C LEU A 379 -31.87 -40.43 -15.59
N ALA A 380 -30.83 -39.91 -16.20
CA ALA A 380 -30.88 -38.78 -17.11
C ALA A 380 -31.59 -39.16 -18.43
N PRO A 381 -32.18 -38.18 -19.12
CA PRO A 381 -32.28 -38.24 -20.56
C PRO A 381 -31.53 -37.11 -21.26
N THR A 382 -30.61 -37.53 -22.08
CA THR A 382 -30.10 -36.80 -23.23
C THR A 382 -31.25 -36.45 -24.19
N LEU A 383 -31.33 -35.21 -24.61
CA LEU A 383 -32.12 -34.84 -25.80
C LEU A 383 -31.26 -33.91 -26.70
N TYR A 384 -30.87 -34.50 -27.83
CA TYR A 384 -30.45 -33.86 -29.08
C TYR A 384 -31.61 -33.03 -29.65
N PHE A 385 -31.32 -31.84 -30.13
CA PHE A 385 -32.12 -31.21 -31.17
C PHE A 385 -31.19 -30.60 -32.22
N VAL A 386 -31.30 -31.19 -33.40
CA VAL A 386 -30.82 -30.74 -34.71
C VAL A 386 -31.98 -30.04 -35.42
N GLY A 387 -31.70 -28.98 -36.14
CA GLY A 387 -32.65 -28.39 -37.09
C GLY A 387 -32.35 -26.91 -37.26
N ALA A 388 -31.63 -26.54 -38.23
CA ALA A 388 -31.89 -26.27 -39.64
C ALA A 388 -32.45 -24.87 -39.92
N LEU A 389 -31.58 -24.09 -40.57
CA LEU A 389 -31.73 -23.27 -41.78
C LEU A 389 -33.05 -22.48 -42.04
N LEU A 390 -32.79 -21.27 -42.55
CA LEU A 390 -33.58 -20.39 -43.41
C LEU A 390 -34.22 -19.15 -42.68
N HIS A 391 -33.73 -18.01 -42.81
CA HIS A 391 -33.79 -16.96 -43.86
C HIS A 391 -32.84 -15.84 -43.54
#